data_6c7cc0347d9ade307dd4aec17f518b19
#
_entry.id   6c7cc0347d9ade307dd4aec17f518b19
#
_cell.length_a   1.000
_cell.length_b   1.000
_cell.length_c   1.000
_cell.angle_alpha   90.00
_cell.angle_beta   90.00
_cell.angle_gamma   90.00
#
_symmetry.space_group_name_H-M   'P 1'
#
loop_
_entity.id
_entity.type
_entity.pdbx_description
1 polymer ?
#
loop_
_entity_poly.entity_id
_entity_poly.type
_entity_poly.pdbx_seq_one_letter_code
_entity_poly.pdbx_strand_id
1 'polypeptide(L)'
;MAKTSLQTELGKKRPFESPEKEAMLNIARTSDRFQNHIGKLFRSFGLTGSQHNVLRILRGEGKPMPCREITKRMIQVVPAMTGLLNRLEKDGYVTRSRCEKDGRVVYVDLTPKARSVLDRIDAPLSALYRECLGHLSRAELEQLSRLLEKARSSVQP
;
A
#
# COMPACT_ATOMS: atom_id res chain seq x y z
N MET A 1 -8.73 27.78 -0.25
CA MET A 1 -7.99 27.26 -1.44
C MET A 1 -8.96 27.11 -2.60
N ALA A 2 -8.63 27.64 -3.79
CA ALA A 2 -9.45 27.46 -4.98
C ALA A 2 -9.58 25.96 -5.29
N LYS A 3 -10.82 25.47 -5.51
CA LYS A 3 -11.06 24.09 -5.98
C LYS A 3 -10.43 23.93 -7.36
N THR A 4 -9.24 23.37 -7.43
CA THR A 4 -8.59 23.07 -8.69
C THR A 4 -9.18 21.76 -9.22
N SER A 5 -9.97 21.82 -10.29
CA SER A 5 -10.51 20.62 -10.91
C SER A 5 -9.41 19.82 -11.62
N LEU A 6 -9.58 18.52 -11.78
CA LEU A 6 -8.66 17.68 -12.55
C LEU A 6 -8.46 18.21 -13.98
N GLN A 7 -9.52 18.74 -14.59
CA GLN A 7 -9.47 19.37 -15.91
C GLN A 7 -8.42 20.51 -15.94
N THR A 8 -8.46 21.38 -14.94
CA THR A 8 -7.51 22.50 -14.80
C THR A 8 -6.07 22.00 -14.52
N GLU A 9 -5.92 21.01 -13.65
CA GLU A 9 -4.61 20.43 -13.34
C GLU A 9 -3.93 19.79 -14.55
N LEU A 10 -4.72 19.22 -15.46
CA LEU A 10 -4.22 18.60 -16.69
C LEU A 10 -4.12 19.58 -17.88
N GLY A 11 -4.46 20.85 -17.69
CA GLY A 11 -4.48 21.85 -18.78
C GLY A 11 -5.46 21.52 -19.91
N LYS A 12 -6.51 20.76 -19.60
CA LYS A 12 -7.46 20.24 -20.59
C LYS A 12 -8.40 21.37 -21.05
N LYS A 13 -8.39 21.69 -22.34
CA LYS A 13 -9.23 22.75 -22.92
C LYS A 13 -10.72 22.40 -23.03
N ARG A 14 -11.05 21.10 -23.10
CA ARG A 14 -12.42 20.59 -23.23
C ARG A 14 -12.79 19.74 -22.00
N PRO A 15 -14.05 19.67 -21.60
CA PRO A 15 -14.53 18.75 -20.57
C PRO A 15 -14.12 17.29 -20.86
N PHE A 16 -14.23 16.44 -19.86
CA PHE A 16 -14.04 15.00 -20.03
C PHE A 16 -15.19 14.44 -20.86
N GLU A 17 -14.90 13.44 -21.66
CA GLU A 17 -15.83 12.81 -22.59
C GLU A 17 -16.93 12.01 -21.85
N SER A 18 -16.62 11.56 -20.62
CA SER A 18 -17.58 10.93 -19.72
C SER A 18 -17.17 11.09 -18.26
N PRO A 19 -18.15 11.02 -17.33
CA PRO A 19 -17.88 11.02 -15.88
C PRO A 19 -16.98 9.86 -15.43
N GLU A 20 -17.08 8.69 -16.07
CA GLU A 20 -16.28 7.52 -15.77
C GLU A 20 -14.80 7.78 -16.07
N LYS A 21 -14.52 8.43 -17.21
CA LYS A 21 -13.14 8.81 -17.57
C LYS A 21 -12.57 9.80 -16.57
N GLU A 22 -13.33 10.79 -16.17
CA GLU A 22 -12.91 11.77 -15.16
C GLU A 22 -12.64 11.10 -13.83
N ALA A 23 -13.52 10.21 -13.36
CA ALA A 23 -13.36 9.47 -12.12
C ALA A 23 -12.10 8.57 -12.14
N MET A 24 -11.89 7.82 -13.22
CA MET A 24 -10.71 6.97 -13.39
C MET A 24 -9.41 7.77 -13.33
N LEU A 25 -9.36 8.92 -14.01
CA LEU A 25 -8.17 9.77 -13.99
C LEU A 25 -7.95 10.44 -12.63
N ASN A 26 -9.03 10.80 -11.91
CA ASN A 26 -8.92 11.28 -10.53
C ASN A 26 -8.34 10.21 -9.60
N ILE A 27 -8.81 8.97 -9.69
CA ILE A 27 -8.27 7.84 -8.89
C ILE A 27 -6.78 7.65 -9.19
N ALA A 28 -6.41 7.58 -10.47
CA ALA A 28 -5.03 7.39 -10.90
C ALA A 28 -4.11 8.52 -10.40
N ARG A 29 -4.53 9.77 -10.59
CA ARG A 29 -3.77 10.96 -10.17
C ARG A 29 -3.60 11.04 -8.66
N THR A 30 -4.68 10.74 -7.91
CA THR A 30 -4.66 10.76 -6.45
C THR A 30 -3.77 9.65 -5.92
N SER A 31 -3.90 8.44 -6.48
CA SER A 31 -3.05 7.29 -6.11
C SER A 31 -1.57 7.60 -6.35
N ASP A 32 -1.20 8.14 -7.51
CA ASP A 32 0.18 8.52 -7.83
C ASP A 32 0.73 9.52 -6.80
N ARG A 33 0.01 10.59 -6.51
CA ARG A 33 0.43 11.62 -5.53
C ARG A 33 0.63 11.02 -4.15
N PHE A 34 -0.31 10.19 -3.67
CA PHE A 34 -0.20 9.55 -2.35
C PHE A 34 0.95 8.56 -2.30
N GLN A 35 1.13 7.73 -3.32
CA GLN A 35 2.24 6.77 -3.38
C GLN A 35 3.59 7.47 -3.37
N ASN A 36 3.73 8.56 -4.13
CA ASN A 36 4.96 9.35 -4.16
C ASN A 36 5.26 9.98 -2.79
N HIS A 37 4.23 10.52 -2.11
CA HIS A 37 4.39 11.15 -0.82
C HIS A 37 4.72 10.13 0.29
N ILE A 38 3.94 9.07 0.40
CA ILE A 38 4.15 7.97 1.35
C ILE A 38 5.47 7.23 1.06
N GLY A 39 5.79 7.05 -0.22
CA GLY A 39 7.04 6.40 -0.64
C GLY A 39 8.31 7.15 -0.20
N LYS A 40 8.27 8.49 -0.09
CA LYS A 40 9.37 9.27 0.48
C LYS A 40 9.58 8.92 1.95
N LEU A 41 8.51 8.80 2.72
CA LEU A 41 8.58 8.38 4.12
C LEU A 41 9.19 7.00 4.25
N PHE A 42 8.72 6.00 3.51
CA PHE A 42 9.28 4.65 3.60
C PHE A 42 10.77 4.61 3.24
N ARG A 43 11.19 5.34 2.21
CA ARG A 43 12.61 5.44 1.83
C ARG A 43 13.49 6.03 2.93
N SER A 44 13.01 6.96 3.75
CA SER A 44 13.77 7.50 4.87
C SER A 44 14.01 6.46 5.98
N PHE A 45 13.27 5.35 5.97
CA PHE A 45 13.49 4.17 6.83
C PHE A 45 14.17 3.00 6.09
N GLY A 46 14.66 3.21 4.86
CA GLY A 46 15.31 2.18 4.06
C GLY A 46 14.37 1.13 3.46
N LEU A 47 13.06 1.44 3.36
CA LEU A 47 12.05 0.52 2.83
C LEU A 47 11.40 1.08 1.56
N THR A 48 10.93 0.18 0.71
CA THR A 48 9.93 0.50 -0.33
C THR A 48 8.51 0.30 0.22
N GLY A 49 7.50 0.86 -0.45
CA GLY A 49 6.10 0.65 -0.08
C GLY A 49 5.69 -0.83 -0.07
N SER A 50 6.16 -1.62 -1.04
CA SER A 50 5.89 -3.07 -1.09
C SER A 50 6.58 -3.82 0.05
N GLN A 51 7.82 -3.47 0.40
CA GLN A 51 8.52 -4.04 1.56
C GLN A 51 7.77 -3.72 2.86
N HIS A 52 7.41 -2.45 3.09
CA HIS A 52 6.61 -2.07 4.24
C HIS A 52 5.29 -2.84 4.30
N ASN A 53 4.60 -3.03 3.16
CA ASN A 53 3.33 -3.75 3.12
C ASN A 53 3.48 -5.23 3.53
N VAL A 54 4.53 -5.94 3.08
CA VAL A 54 4.85 -7.30 3.56
C VAL A 54 5.04 -7.33 5.06
N LEU A 55 5.89 -6.43 5.59
CA LEU A 55 6.19 -6.40 7.02
C LEU A 55 4.95 -6.09 7.87
N ARG A 56 4.09 -5.16 7.40
CA ARG A 56 2.83 -4.83 8.06
C ARG A 56 1.85 -6.03 8.09
N ILE A 57 1.75 -6.78 6.98
CA ILE A 57 0.92 -8.00 6.91
C ILE A 57 1.40 -9.03 7.93
N LEU A 58 2.70 -9.30 7.98
CA LEU A 58 3.31 -10.23 8.93
C LEU A 58 3.11 -9.79 10.38
N ARG A 59 3.27 -8.48 10.68
CA ARG A 59 3.01 -7.94 12.02
C ARG A 59 1.55 -8.13 12.43
N GLY A 60 0.61 -7.88 11.53
CA GLY A 60 -0.82 -8.04 11.79
C GLY A 60 -1.23 -9.50 12.02
N GLU A 61 -0.57 -10.46 11.39
CA GLU A 61 -0.81 -11.90 11.63
C GLU A 61 -0.22 -12.37 12.97
N GLY A 62 0.90 -11.82 13.39
CA GLY A 62 1.55 -12.14 14.66
C GLY A 62 2.26 -13.51 14.72
N LYS A 63 2.29 -14.25 13.62
CA LYS A 63 2.93 -15.57 13.48
C LYS A 63 3.46 -15.77 12.05
N PRO A 64 4.35 -16.77 11.81
CA PRO A 64 4.85 -17.08 10.47
C PRO A 64 3.71 -17.35 9.49
N MET A 65 3.80 -16.80 8.27
CA MET A 65 2.80 -16.95 7.22
C MET A 65 3.39 -17.62 5.97
N PRO A 66 2.60 -18.48 5.27
CA PRO A 66 2.98 -18.94 3.94
C PRO A 66 3.12 -17.77 2.97
N CYS A 67 4.17 -17.79 2.13
CA CYS A 67 4.41 -16.74 1.12
C CYS A 67 3.17 -16.47 0.25
N ARG A 68 2.43 -17.51 -0.13
CA ARG A 68 1.19 -17.37 -0.92
C ARG A 68 0.12 -16.53 -0.22
N GLU A 69 -0.02 -16.66 1.10
CA GLU A 69 -1.02 -15.89 1.86
C GLU A 69 -0.59 -14.42 1.99
N ILE A 70 0.71 -14.14 2.11
CA ILE A 70 1.23 -12.76 2.06
C ILE A 70 0.87 -12.12 0.71
N THR A 71 1.12 -12.84 -0.40
CA THR A 71 0.83 -12.36 -1.76
C THR A 71 -0.63 -11.95 -1.93
N LYS A 72 -1.57 -12.76 -1.44
CA LYS A 72 -3.02 -12.47 -1.50
C LYS A 72 -3.44 -11.20 -0.73
N ARG A 73 -2.69 -10.83 0.32
CA ARG A 73 -3.01 -9.67 1.18
C ARG A 73 -2.26 -8.40 0.78
N MET A 74 -1.45 -8.46 -0.28
CA MET A 74 -0.76 -7.26 -0.79
C MET A 74 -1.76 -6.24 -1.33
N ILE A 75 -1.53 -4.95 -1.03
CA ILE A 75 -2.34 -3.85 -1.59
C ILE A 75 -2.11 -3.73 -3.10
N GLN A 76 -0.87 -3.99 -3.55
CA GLN A 76 -0.51 -3.95 -4.97
C GLN A 76 -0.03 -5.33 -5.42
N VAL A 77 -0.36 -5.70 -6.64
CA VAL A 77 0.20 -6.91 -7.24
C VAL A 77 1.71 -6.76 -7.37
N VAL A 78 2.45 -7.74 -6.85
CA VAL A 78 3.92 -7.78 -6.92
C VAL A 78 4.33 -8.98 -7.79
N PRO A 79 4.67 -8.75 -9.06
CA PRO A 79 5.01 -9.85 -9.99
C PRO A 79 6.20 -10.70 -9.52
N ALA A 80 7.13 -10.11 -8.77
CA ALA A 80 8.38 -10.74 -8.30
C ALA A 80 8.41 -10.86 -6.76
N MET A 81 7.40 -11.48 -6.13
CA MET A 81 7.33 -11.67 -4.68
C MET A 81 8.59 -12.36 -4.12
N THR A 82 9.11 -13.37 -4.81
CA THR A 82 10.35 -14.05 -4.41
C THR A 82 11.52 -13.09 -4.31
N GLY A 83 11.70 -12.20 -5.29
CA GLY A 83 12.76 -11.19 -5.27
C GLY A 83 12.58 -10.15 -4.16
N LEU A 84 11.32 -9.80 -3.84
CA LEU A 84 11.00 -8.91 -2.73
C LEU A 84 11.38 -9.55 -1.38
N LEU A 85 11.00 -10.82 -1.17
CA LEU A 85 11.31 -11.57 0.05
C LEU A 85 12.82 -11.84 0.18
N ASN A 86 13.53 -12.13 -0.92
CA ASN A 86 14.98 -12.30 -0.90
C ASN A 86 15.69 -11.04 -0.39
N ARG A 87 15.24 -9.86 -0.84
CA ARG A 87 15.78 -8.59 -0.35
C ARG A 87 15.48 -8.35 1.12
N LEU A 88 14.24 -8.57 1.54
CA LEU A 88 13.86 -8.44 2.96
C LEU A 88 14.64 -9.37 3.87
N GLU A 89 14.93 -10.60 3.42
CA GLU A 89 15.72 -11.56 4.18
C GLU A 89 17.21 -11.15 4.22
N LYS A 90 17.77 -10.76 3.06
CA LYS A 90 19.16 -10.23 2.98
C LYS A 90 19.35 -9.03 3.89
N ASP A 91 18.37 -8.15 3.97
CA ASP A 91 18.38 -6.95 4.79
C ASP A 91 18.06 -7.26 6.28
N GLY A 92 17.77 -8.52 6.61
CA GLY A 92 17.51 -9.00 7.97
C GLY A 92 16.16 -8.59 8.54
N TYR A 93 15.15 -8.29 7.70
CA TYR A 93 13.80 -7.95 8.14
C TYR A 93 12.89 -9.15 8.29
N VAL A 94 13.14 -10.22 7.56
CA VAL A 94 12.37 -11.47 7.64
C VAL A 94 13.30 -12.67 7.70
N THR A 95 12.76 -13.77 8.22
CA THR A 95 13.37 -15.11 8.12
C THR A 95 12.43 -16.01 7.32
N ARG A 96 12.98 -17.03 6.64
CA ARG A 96 12.20 -18.03 5.91
C ARG A 96 12.53 -19.43 6.42
N SER A 97 11.49 -20.24 6.57
CA SER A 97 11.59 -21.66 6.89
C SER A 97 10.71 -22.49 5.98
N ARG A 98 11.16 -23.70 5.66
CA ARG A 98 10.33 -24.65 4.91
C ARG A 98 9.40 -25.38 5.86
N CYS A 99 8.19 -25.68 5.40
CA CYS A 99 7.28 -26.53 6.16
C CYS A 99 7.85 -27.96 6.26
N GLU A 100 7.89 -28.51 7.47
CA GLU A 100 8.37 -29.87 7.69
C GLU A 100 7.47 -30.94 7.02
N LYS A 101 6.16 -30.65 6.93
CA LYS A 101 5.18 -31.56 6.34
C LYS A 101 5.09 -31.46 4.81
N ASP A 102 5.34 -30.29 4.25
CA ASP A 102 5.34 -30.03 2.80
C ASP A 102 6.44 -29.03 2.45
N GLY A 103 7.58 -29.53 2.02
CA GLY A 103 8.76 -28.72 1.65
C GLY A 103 8.53 -27.71 0.54
N ARG A 104 7.37 -27.75 -0.16
CA ARG A 104 6.97 -26.74 -1.16
C ARG A 104 6.46 -25.45 -0.52
N VAL A 105 6.01 -25.52 0.74
CA VAL A 105 5.49 -24.36 1.47
C VAL A 105 6.63 -23.68 2.20
N VAL A 106 6.82 -22.40 1.91
CA VAL A 106 7.79 -21.54 2.60
C VAL A 106 7.03 -20.58 3.51
N TYR A 107 7.34 -20.62 4.79
CA TYR A 107 6.86 -19.67 5.79
C TYR A 107 7.82 -18.49 5.91
N VAL A 108 7.25 -17.33 6.14
CA VAL A 108 7.98 -16.06 6.35
C VAL A 108 7.60 -15.51 7.71
N ASP A 109 8.58 -15.09 8.49
CA ASP A 109 8.38 -14.49 9.81
C ASP A 109 9.13 -13.17 9.95
N LEU A 110 8.64 -12.31 10.86
CA LEU A 110 9.25 -11.04 11.20
C LEU A 110 10.40 -11.20 12.16
N THR A 111 11.51 -10.51 11.88
CA THR A 111 12.60 -10.36 12.84
C THR A 111 12.31 -9.24 13.87
N PRO A 112 13.02 -9.20 15.00
CA PRO A 112 13.00 -8.07 15.94
C PRO A 112 13.37 -6.73 15.27
N LYS A 113 14.32 -6.75 14.32
CA LYS A 113 14.68 -5.58 13.51
C LYS A 113 13.49 -5.02 12.72
N ALA A 114 12.69 -5.89 12.10
CA ALA A 114 11.51 -5.47 11.36
C ALA A 114 10.45 -4.87 12.28
N ARG A 115 10.22 -5.45 13.45
CA ARG A 115 9.29 -4.89 14.46
C ARG A 115 9.71 -3.49 14.87
N SER A 116 10.98 -3.30 15.24
CA SER A 116 11.52 -2.00 15.63
C SER A 116 11.37 -0.93 14.54
N VAL A 117 11.64 -1.26 13.27
CA VAL A 117 11.47 -0.27 12.19
C VAL A 117 9.99 0.07 11.94
N LEU A 118 9.08 -0.91 12.03
CA LEU A 118 7.65 -0.66 11.91
C LEU A 118 7.13 0.26 13.03
N ASP A 119 7.55 0.02 14.29
CA ASP A 119 7.14 0.84 15.43
C ASP A 119 7.58 2.30 15.25
N ARG A 120 8.76 2.53 14.67
CA ARG A 120 9.25 3.88 14.34
C ARG A 120 8.51 4.53 13.18
N ILE A 121 7.95 3.75 12.26
CA ILE A 121 7.19 4.24 11.10
C ILE A 121 5.76 4.62 11.49
N ASP A 122 5.14 3.95 12.45
CA ASP A 122 3.70 4.06 12.74
C ASP A 122 3.25 5.51 13.02
N ALA A 123 3.93 6.24 13.89
CA ALA A 123 3.56 7.61 14.22
C ALA A 123 3.76 8.58 13.04
N PRO A 124 4.93 8.61 12.35
CA PRO A 124 5.10 9.41 11.12
C PRO A 124 4.09 9.08 10.02
N LEU A 125 3.77 7.80 9.82
CA LEU A 125 2.80 7.38 8.81
C LEU A 125 1.39 7.84 9.15
N SER A 126 1.00 7.75 10.41
CA SER A 126 -0.30 8.24 10.89
C SER A 126 -0.41 9.76 10.76
N ALA A 127 0.67 10.51 11.00
CA ALA A 127 0.71 11.95 10.77
C ALA A 127 0.54 12.29 9.29
N LEU A 128 1.23 11.54 8.42
CA LEU A 128 1.15 11.70 6.96
C LEU A 128 -0.27 11.42 6.43
N TYR A 129 -0.97 10.41 6.94
CA TYR A 129 -2.37 10.15 6.57
C TYR A 129 -3.28 11.31 6.95
N ARG A 130 -3.07 11.91 8.15
CA ARG A 130 -3.81 13.11 8.57
C ARG A 130 -3.46 14.32 7.70
N GLU A 131 -2.22 14.51 7.32
CA GLU A 131 -1.82 15.57 6.39
C GLU A 131 -2.53 15.41 5.03
N CYS A 132 -2.58 14.20 4.49
CA CYS A 132 -3.18 13.93 3.19
C CYS A 132 -4.71 14.04 3.18
N LEU A 133 -5.39 13.59 4.23
CA LEU A 133 -6.84 13.39 4.22
C LEU A 133 -7.57 14.06 5.40
N GLY A 134 -6.86 14.64 6.34
CA GLY A 134 -7.46 15.23 7.55
C GLY A 134 -8.30 16.49 7.32
N HIS A 135 -8.30 17.03 6.10
CA HIS A 135 -9.19 18.11 5.67
C HIS A 135 -10.59 17.63 5.29
N LEU A 136 -10.79 16.31 5.15
CA LEU A 136 -12.08 15.67 4.91
C LEU A 136 -12.75 15.36 6.25
N SER A 137 -14.05 15.60 6.33
CA SER A 137 -14.87 15.15 7.45
C SER A 137 -14.94 13.63 7.51
N ARG A 138 -15.33 13.10 8.68
CA ARG A 138 -15.51 11.65 8.86
C ARG A 138 -16.51 11.06 7.85
N ALA A 139 -17.63 11.75 7.60
CA ALA A 139 -18.64 11.30 6.63
C ALA A 139 -18.09 11.25 5.20
N GLU A 140 -17.27 12.23 4.79
CA GLU A 140 -16.62 12.23 3.47
C GLU A 140 -15.58 11.10 3.35
N LEU A 141 -14.81 10.81 4.39
CA LEU A 141 -13.86 9.68 4.40
C LEU A 141 -14.59 8.33 4.27
N GLU A 142 -15.68 8.15 5.01
CA GLU A 142 -16.51 6.94 4.93
C GLU A 142 -17.16 6.79 3.54
N GLN A 143 -17.65 7.90 2.96
CA GLN A 143 -18.20 7.92 1.60
C GLN A 143 -17.14 7.59 0.55
N LEU A 144 -15.96 8.19 0.64
CA LEU A 144 -14.84 7.91 -0.27
C LEU A 144 -14.47 6.42 -0.23
N SER A 145 -14.33 5.84 0.96
CA SER A 145 -14.02 4.42 1.13
C SER A 145 -15.06 3.53 0.45
N ARG A 146 -16.35 3.76 0.72
CA ARG A 146 -17.45 3.00 0.10
C ARG A 146 -17.47 3.11 -1.44
N LEU A 147 -17.23 4.31 -1.98
CA LEU A 147 -17.21 4.53 -3.43
C LEU A 147 -16.02 3.81 -4.09
N LEU A 148 -14.85 3.83 -3.47
CA LEU A 148 -13.67 3.10 -3.96
C LEU A 148 -13.87 1.58 -3.89
N GLU A 149 -14.47 1.06 -2.83
CA GLU A 149 -14.83 -0.36 -2.70
C GLU A 149 -15.82 -0.78 -3.79
N LYS A 150 -16.89 0.01 -4.00
CA LYS A 150 -17.88 -0.22 -5.06
C LYS A 150 -17.23 -0.16 -6.44
N ALA A 151 -16.34 0.79 -6.70
CA ALA A 151 -15.64 0.88 -7.97
C ALA A 151 -14.77 -0.35 -8.26
N ARG A 152 -14.06 -0.90 -7.22
CA ARG A 152 -13.24 -2.10 -7.37
C ARG A 152 -14.04 -3.38 -7.57
N SER A 153 -15.27 -3.45 -7.07
CA SER A 153 -16.07 -4.69 -7.16
C SER A 153 -16.43 -5.09 -8.59
N SER A 154 -16.31 -4.17 -9.56
CA SER A 154 -16.53 -4.44 -10.98
C SER A 154 -15.31 -5.04 -11.70
N VAL A 155 -14.14 -5.03 -11.04
CA VAL A 155 -12.87 -5.51 -11.62
C VAL A 155 -12.37 -6.67 -10.77
N GLN A 156 -12.27 -7.86 -11.35
CA GLN A 156 -11.65 -9.01 -10.68
C GLN A 156 -10.12 -8.84 -10.64
N PRO A 157 -9.45 -9.28 -9.54
CA PRO A 157 -8.00 -9.21 -9.43
C PRO A 157 -7.29 -10.14 -10.41
#